data_968d9a0a5d23462d6a8bf7c4568c30b3
#
_entry.id   968d9a0a5d23462d6a8bf7c4568c30b3
#
_cell.length_a   1.000
_cell.length_b   1.000
_cell.length_c   1.000
_cell.angle_alpha   90.00
_cell.angle_beta   90.00
_cell.angle_gamma   90.00
#
_symmetry.space_group_name_H-M   'P 1'
#
loop_
_entity.id
_entity.type
_entity.pdbx_description
1 polymer ?
#
loop_
_entity_poly.entity_id
_entity_poly.type
_entity_poly.pdbx_seq_one_letter_code
_entity_poly.pdbx_strand_id
1 'polypeptide(L)'
;FVRLVDYLGGDQRIVQAARVSYGAGTKSYRQDKGLINYLLRNEHTSPFEQVILTFHTKMPIFVARQWVRHRTARLNEISGRYSVMEEEFYIPAPDQIALQSSDNKQGRESEPMSPEDAATVREELARGYEEAYRIYEALLDRGVARELARVVLPLSLYTEWYWQID
;
A
#
# COMPACT_ATOMS: atom_id res chain seq x y z
N PHE A 1 -6.34 5.87 -0.23
CA PHE A 1 -6.25 6.24 1.20
C PHE A 1 -5.51 5.19 2.02
N VAL A 2 -5.03 5.60 3.20
CA VAL A 2 -4.53 4.73 4.25
C VAL A 2 -5.21 5.16 5.55
N ARG A 3 -5.85 4.22 6.25
CA ARG A 3 -6.58 4.50 7.49
C ARG A 3 -6.20 3.47 8.55
N LEU A 4 -5.74 3.92 9.71
CA LEU A 4 -5.57 3.06 10.88
C LEU A 4 -6.97 2.62 11.37
N VAL A 5 -7.19 1.32 11.46
CA VAL A 5 -8.46 0.71 11.87
C VAL A 5 -8.40 0.27 13.32
N ASP A 6 -7.29 -0.36 13.68
CA ASP A 6 -7.11 -0.94 15.01
C ASP A 6 -5.62 -1.07 15.33
N TYR A 7 -5.30 -1.15 16.62
CA TYR A 7 -3.96 -1.38 17.08
C TYR A 7 -3.96 -2.16 18.41
N LEU A 8 -2.91 -2.95 18.60
CA LEU A 8 -2.66 -3.66 19.84
C LEU A 8 -1.33 -3.21 20.42
N GLY A 9 -1.35 -2.73 21.66
CA GLY A 9 -0.13 -2.32 22.38
C GLY A 9 0.30 -0.88 22.06
N GLY A 10 1.55 -0.61 22.35
CA GLY A 10 2.21 0.70 22.20
C GLY A 10 3.54 0.70 22.96
N ASP A 11 4.16 1.86 23.15
CA ASP A 11 5.47 2.02 23.79
C ASP A 11 5.60 1.26 25.12
N GLN A 12 4.55 1.30 25.94
CA GLN A 12 4.55 0.57 27.22
C GLN A 12 4.64 -0.94 27.02
N ARG A 13 4.03 -1.50 25.98
CA ARG A 13 4.09 -2.93 25.66
C ARG A 13 5.50 -3.32 25.27
N ILE A 14 6.19 -2.52 24.46
CA ILE A 14 7.59 -2.74 24.09
C ILE A 14 8.47 -2.80 25.33
N VAL A 15 8.31 -1.84 26.23
CA VAL A 15 9.06 -1.75 27.47
C VAL A 15 8.78 -2.93 28.39
N GLN A 16 7.52 -3.33 28.55
CA GLN A 16 7.12 -4.50 29.35
C GLN A 16 7.74 -5.78 28.78
N ALA A 17 7.64 -5.99 27.47
CA ALA A 17 8.23 -7.14 26.81
C ALA A 17 9.75 -7.22 27.00
N ALA A 18 10.45 -6.09 26.80
CA ALA A 18 11.91 -6.04 27.00
C ALA A 18 12.34 -6.28 28.43
N ARG A 19 11.53 -5.89 29.43
CA ARG A 19 11.84 -6.04 30.87
C ARG A 19 11.40 -7.35 31.48
N VAL A 20 10.76 -8.22 30.73
CA VAL A 20 10.30 -9.51 31.27
C VAL A 20 11.42 -10.31 31.94
N SER A 21 12.63 -10.25 31.42
CA SER A 21 13.80 -10.92 31.93
C SER A 21 14.31 -10.33 33.27
N TYR A 22 13.90 -9.12 33.63
CA TYR A 22 14.36 -8.42 34.82
C TYR A 22 13.28 -8.25 35.91
N GLY A 23 12.05 -8.71 35.65
CA GLY A 23 10.94 -8.61 36.61
C GLY A 23 10.53 -7.16 36.94
N ALA A 24 11.06 -6.16 36.26
CA ALA A 24 10.78 -4.76 36.53
C ALA A 24 9.70 -4.24 35.56
N GLY A 25 8.60 -3.75 36.10
CA GLY A 25 7.56 -3.07 35.32
C GLY A 25 8.03 -1.76 34.65
N THR A 26 7.10 -1.00 34.13
CA THR A 26 7.40 0.35 33.58
C THR A 26 7.98 1.27 34.65
N LYS A 27 8.97 2.07 34.22
CA LYS A 27 9.61 3.10 35.05
C LYS A 27 9.12 4.50 34.61
N SER A 28 9.94 5.52 34.78
CA SER A 28 9.58 6.83 34.26
C SER A 28 9.57 6.87 32.73
N TYR A 29 8.73 7.72 32.13
CA TYR A 29 8.65 7.96 30.67
C TYR A 29 10.02 8.18 30.02
N ARG A 30 10.89 8.95 30.67
CA ARG A 30 12.24 9.23 30.17
C ARG A 30 13.12 7.98 30.07
N GLN A 31 13.01 7.08 31.06
CA GLN A 31 13.77 5.82 31.09
C GLN A 31 13.22 4.83 30.08
N ASP A 32 11.90 4.81 29.89
CA ASP A 32 11.23 3.94 28.93
C ASP A 32 11.59 4.36 27.49
N LYS A 33 11.57 5.66 27.17
CA LYS A 33 12.04 6.19 25.88
C LYS A 33 13.53 5.85 25.64
N GLY A 34 14.37 5.95 26.68
CA GLY A 34 15.77 5.56 26.59
C GLY A 34 15.96 4.09 26.23
N LEU A 35 15.16 3.21 26.83
CA LEU A 35 15.18 1.78 26.55
C LEU A 35 14.71 1.49 25.11
N ILE A 36 13.61 2.06 24.66
CA ILE A 36 13.11 1.89 23.30
C ILE A 36 14.18 2.31 22.27
N ASN A 37 14.80 3.47 22.45
CA ASN A 37 15.87 3.93 21.58
C ASN A 37 17.10 3.01 21.59
N TYR A 38 17.44 2.42 22.76
CA TYR A 38 18.52 1.45 22.85
C TYR A 38 18.18 0.18 22.06
N LEU A 39 16.97 -0.36 22.22
CA LEU A 39 16.50 -1.55 21.50
C LEU A 39 16.55 -1.34 19.98
N LEU A 40 16.05 -0.18 19.49
CA LEU A 40 16.09 0.17 18.06
C LEU A 40 17.51 0.23 17.51
N ARG A 41 18.43 0.93 18.20
CA ARG A 41 19.82 1.08 17.76
C ARG A 41 20.58 -0.23 17.70
N ASN A 42 20.21 -1.19 18.55
CA ASN A 42 20.86 -2.50 18.64
C ASN A 42 20.08 -3.60 17.91
N GLU A 43 19.05 -3.22 17.12
CA GLU A 43 18.25 -4.14 16.32
C GLU A 43 17.59 -5.27 17.13
N HIS A 44 17.23 -4.97 18.38
CA HIS A 44 16.47 -5.88 19.23
C HIS A 44 14.98 -5.78 18.89
N THR A 45 14.54 -6.51 17.87
CA THR A 45 13.22 -6.33 17.24
C THR A 45 12.06 -6.99 18.00
N SER A 46 12.30 -8.13 18.66
CA SER A 46 11.23 -8.93 19.29
C SER A 46 10.31 -8.19 20.27
N PRO A 47 10.74 -7.17 21.06
CA PRO A 47 9.83 -6.39 21.88
C PRO A 47 8.87 -5.55 21.04
N PHE A 48 9.27 -5.09 19.83
CA PHE A 48 8.43 -4.30 18.91
C PHE A 48 7.35 -5.15 18.27
N GLU A 49 7.61 -6.44 18.04
CA GLU A 49 6.65 -7.42 17.51
C GLU A 49 5.43 -7.64 18.43
N GLN A 50 5.47 -7.09 19.65
CA GLN A 50 4.34 -7.07 20.59
C GLN A 50 3.35 -5.91 20.32
N VAL A 51 3.68 -5.03 19.37
CA VAL A 51 2.80 -3.93 18.93
C VAL A 51 2.33 -4.22 17.52
N ILE A 52 1.04 -4.29 17.34
CA ILE A 52 0.43 -4.63 16.05
C ILE A 52 -0.44 -3.47 15.57
N LEU A 53 -0.29 -3.10 14.32
CA LEU A 53 -1.10 -2.08 13.66
C LEU A 53 -1.91 -2.71 12.53
N THR A 54 -3.19 -2.37 12.44
CA THR A 54 -4.07 -2.81 11.37
C THR A 54 -4.55 -1.60 10.56
N PHE A 55 -4.26 -1.60 9.28
CA PHE A 55 -4.64 -0.56 8.35
C PHE A 55 -5.65 -1.08 7.33
N HIS A 56 -6.62 -0.24 6.99
CA HIS A 56 -7.45 -0.37 5.81
C HIS A 56 -6.90 0.57 4.75
N THR A 57 -6.58 0.04 3.57
CA THR A 57 -5.91 0.82 2.52
C THR A 57 -6.53 0.56 1.17
N LYS A 58 -6.62 1.61 0.35
CA LYS A 58 -7.05 1.56 -1.05
C LYS A 58 -5.96 2.21 -1.91
N MET A 59 -5.47 1.51 -2.90
CA MET A 59 -4.37 1.94 -3.76
C MET A 59 -4.43 1.26 -5.11
N PRO A 60 -3.77 1.79 -6.15
CA PRO A 60 -3.62 1.08 -7.42
C PRO A 60 -2.84 -0.23 -7.26
N ILE A 61 -3.18 -1.24 -8.06
CA ILE A 61 -2.53 -2.57 -8.01
C ILE A 61 -1.01 -2.47 -8.20
N PHE A 62 -0.51 -1.57 -9.04
CA PHE A 62 0.95 -1.42 -9.21
C PHE A 62 1.65 -0.96 -7.93
N VAL A 63 0.99 -0.16 -7.06
CA VAL A 63 1.49 0.21 -5.73
C VAL A 63 1.41 -0.98 -4.78
N ALA A 64 0.28 -1.69 -4.79
CA ALA A 64 0.08 -2.89 -3.99
C ALA A 64 1.16 -3.96 -4.27
N ARG A 65 1.56 -4.12 -5.53
CA ARG A 65 2.65 -5.04 -5.93
C ARG A 65 4.01 -4.68 -5.33
N GLN A 66 4.26 -3.40 -5.04
CA GLN A 66 5.46 -2.96 -4.32
C GLN A 66 5.29 -3.17 -2.81
N TRP A 67 4.14 -2.82 -2.28
CA TRP A 67 3.85 -2.91 -0.84
C TRP A 67 3.87 -4.35 -0.31
N VAL A 68 3.35 -5.31 -1.06
CA VAL A 68 3.32 -6.73 -0.67
C VAL A 68 4.72 -7.35 -0.47
N ARG A 69 5.79 -6.65 -0.85
CA ARG A 69 7.17 -7.08 -0.60
C ARG A 69 7.56 -7.01 0.89
N HIS A 70 6.79 -6.31 1.72
CA HIS A 70 6.90 -6.37 3.18
C HIS A 70 6.23 -7.66 3.68
N ARG A 71 7.04 -8.71 3.82
CA ARG A 71 6.57 -10.10 3.97
C ARG A 71 6.12 -10.50 5.37
N THR A 72 6.44 -9.71 6.40
CA THR A 72 6.02 -9.96 7.78
C THR A 72 4.58 -9.59 8.05
N ALA A 73 3.96 -8.84 7.15
CA ALA A 73 2.57 -8.42 7.24
C ALA A 73 1.59 -9.56 6.88
N ARG A 74 0.38 -9.42 7.42
CA ARG A 74 -0.80 -10.21 7.04
C ARG A 74 -1.74 -9.31 6.26
N LEU A 75 -2.26 -9.79 5.15
CA LEU A 75 -3.20 -9.00 4.35
C LEU A 75 -4.41 -9.83 3.90
N ASN A 76 -5.54 -9.14 3.76
CA ASN A 76 -6.74 -9.68 3.14
C ASN A 76 -7.23 -8.65 2.11
N GLU A 77 -7.14 -9.02 0.85
CA GLU A 77 -7.40 -8.15 -0.30
C GLU A 77 -8.76 -8.47 -0.91
N ILE A 78 -9.43 -7.44 -1.46
CA ILE A 78 -10.64 -7.61 -2.27
C ILE A 78 -10.37 -8.60 -3.40
N SER A 79 -11.32 -9.48 -3.65
CA SER A 79 -11.16 -10.50 -4.68
C SER A 79 -12.05 -10.22 -5.90
N GLY A 80 -11.44 -9.90 -7.02
CA GLY A 80 -12.12 -9.83 -8.31
C GLY A 80 -12.63 -11.19 -8.85
N ARG A 81 -12.54 -12.28 -8.05
CA ARG A 81 -13.20 -13.55 -8.33
C ARG A 81 -14.61 -13.61 -7.72
N TYR A 82 -14.80 -12.93 -6.59
CA TYR A 82 -16.08 -12.93 -5.87
C TYR A 82 -16.92 -11.70 -6.17
N SER A 83 -16.28 -10.57 -6.45
CA SER A 83 -16.95 -9.29 -6.70
C SER A 83 -16.65 -8.78 -8.10
N VAL A 84 -17.57 -8.01 -8.67
CA VAL A 84 -17.29 -7.17 -9.84
C VAL A 84 -16.37 -6.04 -9.36
N MET A 85 -15.29 -5.79 -10.11
CA MET A 85 -14.37 -4.72 -9.80
C MET A 85 -15.00 -3.38 -10.17
N GLU A 86 -14.80 -2.36 -9.34
CA GLU A 86 -15.26 -1.00 -9.61
C GLU A 86 -14.43 -0.34 -10.71
N GLU A 87 -15.07 0.55 -11.48
CA GLU A 87 -14.40 1.38 -12.49
C GLU A 87 -13.62 2.51 -11.83
N GLU A 88 -12.50 2.19 -11.21
CA GLU A 88 -11.67 3.18 -10.54
C GLU A 88 -10.20 2.96 -10.84
N PHE A 89 -9.61 3.92 -11.55
CA PHE A 89 -8.24 3.84 -12.03
C PHE A 89 -7.41 5.03 -11.59
N TYR A 90 -6.13 4.79 -11.35
CA TYR A 90 -5.18 5.84 -11.06
C TYR A 90 -4.76 6.57 -12.33
N ILE A 91 -5.05 7.87 -12.36
CA ILE A 91 -4.51 8.80 -13.35
C ILE A 91 -3.62 9.79 -12.62
N PRO A 92 -2.32 9.88 -12.95
CA PRO A 92 -1.40 10.77 -12.26
C PRO A 92 -1.83 12.23 -12.38
N ALA A 93 -1.57 13.04 -11.34
CA ALA A 93 -1.76 14.49 -11.43
C ALA A 93 -0.77 15.09 -12.47
N PRO A 94 -1.11 16.22 -13.12
CA PRO A 94 -0.25 16.78 -14.16
C PRO A 94 1.18 17.04 -13.73
N ASP A 95 1.37 17.50 -12.51
CA ASP A 95 2.68 17.75 -11.88
C ASP A 95 3.48 16.49 -11.56
N GLN A 96 2.87 15.33 -11.67
CA GLN A 96 3.51 14.03 -11.46
C GLN A 96 3.98 13.36 -12.75
N ILE A 97 3.57 13.87 -13.90
CA ILE A 97 3.95 13.34 -15.20
C ILE A 97 5.26 13.98 -15.64
N ALA A 98 6.32 13.18 -15.69
CA ALA A 98 7.66 13.62 -16.07
C ALA A 98 8.32 12.58 -16.96
N LEU A 99 9.38 12.98 -17.65
CA LEU A 99 10.21 12.08 -18.46
C LEU A 99 10.92 11.04 -17.57
N GLN A 100 11.37 9.96 -18.19
CA GLN A 100 12.26 9.00 -17.55
C GLN A 100 13.56 9.70 -17.16
N SER A 101 14.03 9.49 -15.93
CA SER A 101 15.31 10.07 -15.50
C SER A 101 16.47 9.51 -16.32
N SER A 102 17.38 10.41 -16.69
CA SER A 102 18.62 10.08 -17.38
C SER A 102 19.65 9.41 -16.46
N ASP A 103 19.63 9.74 -15.17
CA ASP A 103 20.62 9.29 -14.18
C ASP A 103 20.11 8.09 -13.35
N ASN A 104 18.82 7.97 -13.16
CA ASN A 104 18.21 6.92 -12.35
C ASN A 104 17.20 6.13 -13.17
N LYS A 105 17.58 4.93 -13.58
CA LYS A 105 16.72 4.02 -14.37
C LYS A 105 15.39 3.66 -13.71
N GLN A 106 15.26 3.85 -12.42
CA GLN A 106 14.04 3.57 -11.65
C GLN A 106 13.21 4.82 -11.36
N GLY A 107 13.74 5.99 -11.69
CA GLY A 107 13.16 7.28 -11.37
C GLY A 107 12.65 8.04 -12.59
N ARG A 108 11.94 9.09 -12.31
CA ARG A 108 11.55 10.12 -13.28
C ARG A 108 12.38 11.39 -13.05
N GLU A 109 12.42 12.28 -14.04
CA GLU A 109 12.99 13.60 -13.86
C GLU A 109 12.21 14.39 -12.81
N SER A 110 12.88 15.35 -12.17
CA SER A 110 12.27 16.22 -11.16
C SER A 110 11.30 17.24 -11.77
N GLU A 111 11.52 17.61 -12.99
CA GLU A 111 10.71 18.57 -13.74
C GLU A 111 9.53 17.87 -14.41
N PRO A 112 8.29 18.32 -14.21
CA PRO A 112 7.13 17.80 -14.93
C PRO A 112 7.24 18.08 -16.44
N MET A 113 6.52 17.29 -17.23
CA MET A 113 6.30 17.60 -18.65
C MET A 113 5.52 18.91 -18.81
N SER A 114 5.48 19.45 -20.05
CA SER A 114 4.64 20.60 -20.33
C SER A 114 3.18 20.32 -19.96
N PRO A 115 2.39 21.34 -19.56
CA PRO A 115 0.97 21.15 -19.26
C PRO A 115 0.17 20.52 -20.40
N GLU A 116 0.52 20.82 -21.64
CA GLU A 116 -0.11 20.28 -22.85
C GLU A 116 0.20 18.79 -23.03
N ASP A 117 1.48 18.40 -22.91
CA ASP A 117 1.89 17.00 -22.99
C ASP A 117 1.31 16.17 -21.83
N ALA A 118 1.33 16.74 -20.62
CA ALA A 118 0.73 16.10 -19.45
C ALA A 118 -0.78 15.87 -19.61
N ALA A 119 -1.49 16.83 -20.20
CA ALA A 119 -2.92 16.68 -20.52
C ALA A 119 -3.14 15.56 -21.54
N THR A 120 -2.35 15.53 -22.61
CA THR A 120 -2.41 14.49 -23.65
C THR A 120 -2.18 13.09 -23.05
N VAL A 121 -1.15 12.93 -22.23
CA VAL A 121 -0.87 11.65 -21.54
C VAL A 121 -2.05 11.21 -20.65
N ARG A 122 -2.65 12.14 -19.92
CA ARG A 122 -3.81 11.86 -19.07
C ARG A 122 -5.04 11.41 -19.86
N GLU A 123 -5.32 12.06 -20.97
CA GLU A 123 -6.43 11.69 -21.86
C GLU A 123 -6.21 10.31 -22.49
N GLU A 124 -4.98 9.98 -22.89
CA GLU A 124 -4.66 8.66 -23.42
C GLU A 124 -4.83 7.56 -22.38
N LEU A 125 -4.38 7.81 -21.15
CA LEU A 125 -4.58 6.88 -20.02
C LEU A 125 -6.07 6.67 -19.72
N ALA A 126 -6.84 7.76 -19.62
CA ALA A 126 -8.28 7.69 -19.35
C ALA A 126 -9.00 6.86 -20.41
N ARG A 127 -8.78 7.17 -21.67
CA ARG A 127 -9.37 6.44 -22.80
C ARG A 127 -9.00 4.94 -22.79
N GLY A 128 -7.74 4.62 -22.48
CA GLY A 128 -7.29 3.23 -22.37
C GLY A 128 -7.99 2.48 -21.23
N TYR A 129 -8.24 3.15 -20.10
CA TYR A 129 -8.92 2.57 -18.96
C TYR A 129 -10.42 2.35 -19.21
N GLU A 130 -11.10 3.34 -19.79
CA GLU A 130 -12.50 3.21 -20.20
C GLU A 130 -12.70 2.04 -21.16
N GLU A 131 -11.85 1.88 -22.16
CA GLU A 131 -11.93 0.76 -23.10
C GLU A 131 -11.66 -0.59 -22.41
N ALA A 132 -10.67 -0.68 -21.53
CA ALA A 132 -10.39 -1.89 -20.78
C ALA A 132 -11.59 -2.29 -19.90
N TYR A 133 -12.21 -1.32 -19.24
CA TYR A 133 -13.38 -1.57 -18.39
C TYR A 133 -14.60 -1.98 -19.21
N ARG A 134 -14.85 -1.32 -20.32
CA ARG A 134 -15.91 -1.68 -21.28
C ARG A 134 -15.78 -3.15 -21.76
N ILE A 135 -14.54 -3.59 -22.05
CA ILE A 135 -14.30 -4.99 -22.45
C ILE A 135 -14.57 -5.91 -21.26
N TYR A 136 -14.15 -5.55 -20.06
CA TYR A 136 -14.43 -6.31 -18.83
C TYR A 136 -15.93 -6.55 -18.62
N GLU A 137 -16.75 -5.50 -18.70
CA GLU A 137 -18.20 -5.60 -18.60
C GLU A 137 -18.78 -6.49 -19.71
N ALA A 138 -18.36 -6.30 -20.95
CA ALA A 138 -18.83 -7.12 -22.08
C ALA A 138 -18.49 -8.61 -21.91
N LEU A 139 -17.37 -8.95 -21.25
CA LEU A 139 -17.02 -10.34 -20.91
C LEU A 139 -17.94 -10.88 -19.81
N LEU A 140 -18.25 -10.09 -18.79
CA LEU A 140 -19.18 -10.48 -17.74
C LEU A 140 -20.59 -10.71 -18.28
N ASP A 141 -21.08 -9.84 -19.16
CA ASP A 141 -22.39 -9.96 -19.80
C ASP A 141 -22.52 -11.22 -20.68
N ARG A 142 -21.41 -11.70 -21.22
CA ARG A 142 -21.31 -12.98 -21.93
C ARG A 142 -21.23 -14.20 -21.01
N GLY A 143 -21.22 -13.99 -19.69
CA GLY A 143 -21.11 -15.06 -18.70
C GLY A 143 -19.68 -15.59 -18.52
N VAL A 144 -18.66 -14.87 -18.97
CA VAL A 144 -17.25 -15.24 -18.69
C VAL A 144 -17.00 -15.16 -17.20
N ALA A 145 -16.35 -16.19 -16.65
CA ALA A 145 -16.02 -16.22 -15.22
C ALA A 145 -15.20 -14.97 -14.82
N ARG A 146 -15.57 -14.36 -13.68
CA ARG A 146 -14.92 -13.12 -13.18
C ARG A 146 -13.40 -13.23 -13.12
N GLU A 147 -12.87 -14.40 -12.75
CA GLU A 147 -11.43 -14.64 -12.69
C GLU A 147 -10.71 -14.50 -14.05
N LEU A 148 -11.43 -14.72 -15.14
CA LEU A 148 -10.93 -14.55 -16.50
C LEU A 148 -11.27 -13.18 -17.05
N ALA A 149 -12.49 -12.68 -16.83
CA ALA A 149 -12.90 -11.37 -17.31
C ALA A 149 -11.97 -10.25 -16.85
N ARG A 150 -11.54 -10.29 -15.59
CA ARG A 150 -10.63 -9.28 -14.99
C ARG A 150 -9.22 -9.24 -15.59
N VAL A 151 -8.83 -10.19 -16.43
CA VAL A 151 -7.48 -10.24 -17.02
C VAL A 151 -7.20 -9.02 -17.91
N VAL A 152 -8.25 -8.39 -18.48
CA VAL A 152 -8.13 -7.18 -19.29
C VAL A 152 -7.85 -5.93 -18.47
N LEU A 153 -8.14 -5.93 -17.17
CA LEU A 153 -8.02 -4.75 -16.32
C LEU A 153 -6.53 -4.38 -16.08
N PRO A 154 -6.16 -3.10 -16.26
CA PRO A 154 -4.78 -2.65 -16.11
C PRO A 154 -4.37 -2.56 -14.63
N LEU A 155 -3.06 -2.53 -14.38
CA LEU A 155 -2.48 -2.43 -13.04
C LEU A 155 -2.78 -1.10 -12.32
N SER A 156 -3.27 -0.10 -13.05
CA SER A 156 -3.76 1.16 -12.51
C SER A 156 -5.10 1.06 -11.80
N LEU A 157 -5.84 -0.07 -11.97
CA LEU A 157 -7.06 -0.33 -11.23
C LEU A 157 -6.80 -0.26 -9.73
N TYR A 158 -7.70 0.34 -8.97
CA TYR A 158 -7.60 0.35 -7.52
C TYR A 158 -7.96 -1.01 -6.93
N THR A 159 -7.16 -1.41 -5.95
CA THR A 159 -7.42 -2.53 -5.05
C THR A 159 -7.57 -2.02 -3.63
N GLU A 160 -8.11 -2.86 -2.77
CA GLU A 160 -8.38 -2.51 -1.38
C GLU A 160 -8.09 -3.71 -0.49
N TRP A 161 -7.40 -3.47 0.64
CA TRP A 161 -7.08 -4.53 1.60
C TRP A 161 -7.05 -4.07 3.04
N TYR A 162 -7.20 -5.01 3.94
CA TYR A 162 -6.75 -4.89 5.32
C TYR A 162 -5.32 -5.39 5.43
N TRP A 163 -4.44 -4.60 6.01
CA TRP A 163 -3.02 -4.89 6.15
C TRP A 163 -2.60 -4.75 7.61
N GLN A 164 -2.11 -5.85 8.19
CA GLN A 164 -1.71 -5.92 9.59
C GLN A 164 -0.21 -6.19 9.67
N ILE A 165 0.47 -5.41 10.50
CA ILE A 165 1.93 -5.49 10.69
C ILE A 165 2.29 -5.18 12.14
N ASP A 166 3.40 -5.73 12.57
CA ASP A 166 4.15 -5.44 13.80
C ASP A 166 5.30 -4.49 13.53
#